data_d0229d94603acaab968015fa0094dd40
#
_entry.id   d0229d94603acaab968015fa0094dd40
#
_cell.length_a   1.000
_cell.length_b   1.000
_cell.length_c   1.000
_cell.angle_alpha   90.00
_cell.angle_beta   90.00
_cell.angle_gamma   90.00
#
_symmetry.space_group_name_H-M   'P 1'
#
loop_
_entity.id
_entity.type
_entity.pdbx_description
1 polymer ?
#
loop_
_entity_poly.entity_id
_entity_poly.type
_entity_poly.pdbx_seq_one_letter_code
_entity_poly.pdbx_strand_id
1 'polypeptide(L)'
;MYSYTWDEETGGLLLNSSPLQFSKEPRPVFSEELDILGFGKYWNYDKSDSAPIMWAEANNYIYRGRLVAQSKGGTFFTAPKIIVIEDPEPNNGKLQFVDVEGMLLKNQKILESLVTDTIKGVYNTYMDFKDKVDIFHVSFSGGKDSEVSLDIVQRALPHNEFVVVFGDTGMEFPDTYNAVQLAKQKCEESGIRFYIAKSHLKPIDSWRQFGPPTSTI
;
A
#
# COMPACT_ATOMS: atom_id res chain seq x y z
N MET A 1 13.75 -4.04 -4.82
CA MET A 1 12.52 -3.51 -5.44
C MET A 1 12.37 -4.24 -6.75
N TYR A 2 11.23 -4.85 -7.02
CA TYR A 2 10.99 -5.58 -8.27
C TYR A 2 10.64 -4.61 -9.37
N SER A 3 11.04 -4.90 -10.60
CA SER A 3 10.59 -4.18 -11.77
C SER A 3 9.25 -4.75 -12.25
N TYR A 4 8.55 -3.99 -13.05
CA TYR A 4 7.29 -4.42 -13.65
C TYR A 4 7.20 -3.93 -15.10
N THR A 5 6.33 -4.55 -15.85
CA THR A 5 5.88 -4.10 -17.17
C THR A 5 4.35 -3.99 -17.16
N TRP A 6 3.82 -3.15 -18.01
CA TRP A 6 2.37 -3.01 -18.15
C TRP A 6 1.80 -4.20 -18.93
N ASP A 7 0.62 -4.64 -18.51
CA ASP A 7 -0.16 -5.66 -19.19
C ASP A 7 -1.42 -5.01 -19.80
N GLU A 8 -1.42 -4.88 -21.11
CA GLU A 8 -2.54 -4.25 -21.83
C GLU A 8 -3.84 -5.06 -21.70
N GLU A 9 -3.73 -6.40 -21.65
CA GLU A 9 -4.89 -7.30 -21.59
C GLU A 9 -5.68 -7.13 -20.29
N THR A 10 -5.02 -7.20 -19.13
CA THR A 10 -5.68 -7.02 -17.84
C THR A 10 -5.81 -5.56 -17.46
N GLY A 11 -5.07 -4.66 -18.10
CA GLY A 11 -4.91 -3.27 -17.68
C GLY A 11 -4.06 -3.11 -16.40
N GLY A 12 -3.43 -4.20 -15.96
CA GLY A 12 -2.61 -4.26 -14.76
C GLY A 12 -1.12 -4.22 -15.07
N LEU A 13 -0.35 -4.85 -14.21
CA LEU A 13 1.11 -4.94 -14.32
C LEU A 13 1.59 -6.38 -14.15
N LEU A 14 2.71 -6.69 -14.79
CA LEU A 14 3.44 -7.94 -14.65
C LEU A 14 4.73 -7.69 -13.92
N LEU A 15 4.95 -8.43 -12.84
CA LEU A 15 6.18 -8.37 -12.05
C LEU A 15 7.31 -9.07 -12.79
N ASN A 16 8.49 -8.48 -12.75
CA ASN A 16 9.70 -9.07 -13.30
C ASN A 16 10.61 -9.56 -12.16
N SER A 17 11.27 -10.69 -12.38
CA SER A 17 12.18 -11.29 -11.41
C SER A 17 13.48 -10.50 -11.19
N SER A 18 13.83 -9.59 -12.09
CA SER A 18 15.03 -8.75 -11.99
C SER A 18 14.70 -7.41 -11.34
N PRO A 19 15.30 -7.07 -10.19
CA PRO A 19 15.11 -5.77 -9.57
C PRO A 19 15.72 -4.67 -10.44
N LEU A 20 14.94 -3.65 -10.80
CA LEU A 20 15.46 -2.41 -11.36
C LEU A 20 15.73 -1.43 -10.21
N GLN A 21 16.88 -0.75 -10.27
CA GLN A 21 17.39 0.10 -9.20
C GLN A 21 16.55 1.38 -8.96
N PHE A 22 15.66 1.73 -9.89
CA PHE A 22 14.87 2.97 -9.89
C PHE A 22 13.45 2.82 -10.46
N SER A 23 12.74 1.74 -10.20
CA SER A 23 11.33 1.69 -10.60
C SER A 23 10.50 2.61 -9.71
N LYS A 24 9.65 3.44 -10.32
CA LYS A 24 8.62 4.16 -9.59
C LYS A 24 7.59 3.15 -9.10
N GLU A 25 7.07 3.35 -7.90
CA GLU A 25 6.01 2.52 -7.39
C GLU A 25 4.68 2.96 -8.01
N PRO A 26 4.01 2.09 -8.80
CA PRO A 26 2.71 2.41 -9.34
C PRO A 26 1.65 2.26 -8.24
N ARG A 27 0.73 3.19 -8.16
CA ARG A 27 -0.43 3.09 -7.28
C ARG A 27 -1.72 2.93 -8.08
N PRO A 28 -2.69 2.16 -7.59
CA PRO A 28 -3.99 2.03 -8.24
C PRO A 28 -4.77 3.35 -8.16
N VAL A 29 -5.54 3.64 -9.19
CA VAL A 29 -6.42 4.81 -9.30
C VAL A 29 -7.85 4.34 -9.46
N PHE A 30 -8.69 4.67 -8.48
CA PHE A 30 -10.10 4.34 -8.43
C PHE A 30 -10.96 5.49 -8.96
N SER A 31 -12.24 5.20 -9.19
CA SER A 31 -13.21 6.15 -9.72
C SER A 31 -13.33 7.44 -8.89
N GLU A 32 -13.20 7.36 -7.57
CA GLU A 32 -13.25 8.54 -6.68
C GLU A 32 -12.13 9.55 -6.98
N GLU A 33 -10.91 9.08 -7.18
CA GLU A 33 -9.79 9.97 -7.54
C GLU A 33 -10.04 10.62 -8.89
N LEU A 34 -10.55 9.87 -9.87
CA LEU A 34 -10.89 10.39 -11.17
C LEU A 34 -11.99 11.48 -11.09
N ASP A 35 -12.99 11.28 -10.23
CA ASP A 35 -14.04 12.27 -9.96
C ASP A 35 -13.45 13.55 -9.34
N ILE A 36 -12.64 13.42 -8.29
CA ILE A 36 -12.00 14.56 -7.59
C ILE A 36 -11.13 15.38 -8.54
N LEU A 37 -10.41 14.71 -9.43
CA LEU A 37 -9.53 15.36 -10.40
C LEU A 37 -10.25 15.86 -11.66
N GLY A 38 -11.56 15.52 -11.80
CA GLY A 38 -12.40 15.99 -12.90
C GLY A 38 -12.15 15.29 -14.23
N PHE A 39 -11.68 14.03 -14.21
CA PHE A 39 -11.50 13.20 -15.42
C PHE A 39 -12.81 12.90 -16.14
N GLY A 40 -13.95 12.91 -15.45
CA GLY A 40 -15.28 12.74 -16.05
C GLY A 40 -15.65 13.80 -17.12
N LYS A 41 -14.86 14.87 -17.26
CA LYS A 41 -14.98 15.86 -18.35
C LYS A 41 -14.41 15.33 -19.68
N TYR A 42 -13.54 14.33 -19.60
CA TYR A 42 -12.81 13.80 -20.74
C TYR A 42 -13.25 12.39 -21.11
N TRP A 43 -13.53 11.54 -20.10
CA TRP A 43 -13.77 10.11 -20.30
C TRP A 43 -14.97 9.62 -19.51
N ASN A 44 -15.64 8.60 -20.05
CA ASN A 44 -16.69 7.87 -19.37
C ASN A 44 -16.10 6.68 -18.61
N TYR A 45 -16.56 6.41 -17.40
CA TYR A 45 -16.18 5.25 -16.58
C TYR A 45 -17.27 4.89 -15.58
N ASP A 46 -17.30 3.64 -15.16
CA ASP A 46 -18.15 3.19 -14.06
C ASP A 46 -17.52 3.51 -12.71
N LYS A 47 -18.36 3.57 -11.68
CA LYS A 47 -17.90 3.74 -10.30
C LYS A 47 -17.80 2.40 -9.61
N SER A 48 -16.68 2.14 -8.96
CA SER A 48 -16.43 0.96 -8.15
C SER A 48 -15.29 1.23 -7.18
N ASP A 49 -15.42 0.67 -5.97
CA ASP A 49 -14.38 0.69 -4.94
C ASP A 49 -13.57 -0.61 -4.96
N SER A 50 -14.00 -1.62 -5.73
CA SER A 50 -13.41 -2.95 -5.73
C SER A 50 -12.32 -3.15 -6.78
N ALA A 51 -12.29 -2.35 -7.84
CA ALA A 51 -11.29 -2.45 -8.89
C ALA A 51 -10.83 -1.07 -9.37
N PRO A 52 -9.52 -0.85 -9.55
CA PRO A 52 -9.01 0.38 -10.12
C PRO A 52 -9.30 0.45 -11.62
N ILE A 53 -9.30 1.66 -12.17
CA ILE A 53 -9.49 1.91 -13.60
C ILE A 53 -8.14 2.06 -14.30
N MET A 54 -7.18 2.69 -13.64
CA MET A 54 -5.86 2.92 -14.17
C MET A 54 -4.81 2.95 -13.04
N TRP A 55 -3.59 3.26 -13.40
CA TRP A 55 -2.47 3.37 -12.47
C TRP A 55 -1.86 4.76 -12.52
N ALA A 56 -1.23 5.17 -11.42
CA ALA A 56 -0.45 6.40 -11.39
C ALA A 56 0.99 6.13 -10.95
N GLU A 57 1.94 6.66 -11.70
CA GLU A 57 3.35 6.78 -11.33
C GLU A 57 3.66 8.25 -11.07
N ALA A 58 3.76 8.61 -9.80
CA ALA A 58 3.81 10.01 -9.39
C ALA A 58 2.65 10.81 -9.99
N ASN A 59 2.93 11.74 -10.92
CA ASN A 59 1.94 12.59 -11.57
C ASN A 59 1.44 12.05 -12.92
N ASN A 60 1.91 10.89 -13.35
CA ASN A 60 1.55 10.28 -14.62
C ASN A 60 0.40 9.29 -14.43
N TYR A 61 -0.65 9.41 -15.21
CA TYR A 61 -1.80 8.50 -15.23
C TYR A 61 -1.69 7.57 -16.43
N ILE A 62 -1.70 6.27 -16.15
CA ILE A 62 -1.41 5.21 -17.12
C ILE A 62 -2.61 4.27 -17.20
N TYR A 63 -3.18 4.18 -18.39
CA TYR A 63 -4.29 3.29 -18.70
C TYR A 63 -3.83 2.23 -19.68
N ARG A 64 -3.94 0.96 -19.28
CA ARG A 64 -3.51 -0.21 -20.10
C ARG A 64 -2.12 -0.03 -20.71
N GLY A 65 -1.16 0.44 -19.90
CA GLY A 65 0.22 0.63 -20.30
C GLY A 65 0.52 1.92 -21.07
N ARG A 66 -0.49 2.73 -21.38
CA ARG A 66 -0.32 3.99 -22.12
C ARG A 66 -0.43 5.18 -21.17
N LEU A 67 0.47 6.15 -21.33
CA LEU A 67 0.42 7.41 -20.59
C LEU A 67 -0.70 8.29 -21.19
N VAL A 68 -1.83 8.38 -20.46
CA VAL A 68 -3.04 9.06 -20.97
C VAL A 68 -3.21 10.47 -20.41
N ALA A 69 -2.67 10.75 -19.23
CA ALA A 69 -2.75 12.07 -18.63
C ALA A 69 -1.62 12.34 -17.65
N GLN A 70 -1.44 13.64 -17.33
CA GLN A 70 -0.56 14.09 -16.25
C GLN A 70 -1.28 15.10 -15.38
N SER A 71 -1.03 15.04 -14.06
CA SER A 71 -1.40 16.12 -13.14
C SER A 71 -0.26 17.12 -12.99
N LYS A 72 -0.55 18.42 -13.03
CA LYS A 72 0.45 19.48 -12.83
C LYS A 72 -0.03 20.53 -11.84
N GLY A 73 0.90 20.99 -11.02
CA GLY A 73 0.60 21.96 -9.96
C GLY A 73 -0.20 21.31 -8.84
N GLY A 74 -0.99 22.12 -8.15
CA GLY A 74 -1.69 21.71 -6.94
C GLY A 74 -0.96 22.14 -5.68
N THR A 75 -1.73 22.55 -4.69
CA THR A 75 -1.28 22.89 -3.34
C THR A 75 -2.30 22.36 -2.36
N PHE A 76 -2.07 22.53 -1.06
CA PHE A 76 -3.10 22.20 -0.05
C PHE A 76 -4.47 22.88 -0.29
N PHE A 77 -4.48 23.97 -1.07
CA PHE A 77 -5.68 24.79 -1.27
C PHE A 77 -6.17 24.83 -2.72
N THR A 78 -5.42 24.24 -3.66
CA THR A 78 -5.77 24.26 -5.10
C THR A 78 -5.60 22.87 -5.69
N ALA A 79 -6.63 22.39 -6.39
CA ALA A 79 -6.55 21.16 -7.13
C ALA A 79 -5.51 21.23 -8.27
N PRO A 80 -4.81 20.14 -8.58
CA PRO A 80 -3.92 20.08 -9.72
C PRO A 80 -4.71 20.19 -11.03
N LYS A 81 -4.05 20.67 -12.08
CA LYS A 81 -4.60 20.68 -13.43
C LYS A 81 -4.30 19.36 -14.13
N ILE A 82 -5.31 18.76 -14.73
CA ILE A 82 -5.13 17.56 -15.55
C ILE A 82 -4.82 18.00 -16.99
N ILE A 83 -3.76 17.40 -17.53
CA ILE A 83 -3.34 17.54 -18.92
C ILE A 83 -3.56 16.19 -19.58
N VAL A 84 -4.54 16.10 -20.47
CA VAL A 84 -4.78 14.92 -21.29
C VAL A 84 -3.69 14.86 -22.36
N ILE A 85 -3.06 13.70 -22.50
CA ILE A 85 -1.99 13.43 -23.46
C ILE A 85 -2.55 12.62 -24.63
N GLU A 86 -3.36 11.61 -24.32
CA GLU A 86 -3.95 10.70 -25.28
C GLU A 86 -5.37 10.34 -24.83
N ASP A 87 -6.29 10.21 -25.79
CA ASP A 87 -7.59 9.62 -25.51
C ASP A 87 -7.50 8.11 -25.67
N PRO A 88 -7.61 7.35 -24.56
CA PRO A 88 -7.44 5.91 -24.62
C PRO A 88 -8.62 5.16 -25.27
N GLU A 89 -9.81 5.78 -25.27
CA GLU A 89 -11.06 5.18 -25.78
C GLU A 89 -11.76 6.15 -26.74
N PRO A 90 -11.19 6.37 -27.94
CA PRO A 90 -11.79 7.24 -28.93
C PRO A 90 -13.21 6.78 -29.31
N ASN A 91 -14.04 7.68 -29.80
CA ASN A 91 -15.45 7.45 -30.15
C ASN A 91 -16.41 7.26 -28.96
N ASN A 92 -16.20 7.96 -27.85
CA ASN A 92 -16.98 7.88 -26.63
C ASN A 92 -16.97 6.49 -25.98
N GLY A 93 -15.89 5.75 -26.15
CA GLY A 93 -15.65 4.52 -25.40
C GLY A 93 -15.64 4.78 -23.88
N LYS A 94 -15.78 3.71 -23.13
CA LYS A 94 -15.81 3.73 -21.68
C LYS A 94 -14.56 3.08 -21.13
N LEU A 95 -13.88 3.74 -20.20
CA LEU A 95 -12.73 3.14 -19.54
C LEU A 95 -13.15 1.87 -18.80
N GLN A 96 -12.37 0.83 -18.94
CA GLN A 96 -12.61 -0.47 -18.33
C GLN A 96 -11.82 -0.59 -17.02
N PHE A 97 -12.35 -1.33 -16.08
CA PHE A 97 -11.63 -1.70 -14.87
C PHE A 97 -10.42 -2.58 -15.18
N VAL A 98 -9.43 -2.51 -14.32
CA VAL A 98 -8.33 -3.48 -14.28
C VAL A 98 -8.91 -4.85 -13.91
N ASP A 99 -8.59 -5.87 -14.68
CA ASP A 99 -8.86 -7.27 -14.32
C ASP A 99 -7.84 -7.71 -13.25
N VAL A 100 -8.20 -7.47 -11.98
CA VAL A 100 -7.33 -7.76 -10.83
C VAL A 100 -7.08 -9.26 -10.70
N GLU A 101 -8.09 -10.10 -10.93
CA GLU A 101 -7.94 -11.55 -10.83
C GLU A 101 -7.00 -12.09 -11.90
N GLY A 102 -7.18 -11.67 -13.15
CA GLY A 102 -6.29 -12.03 -14.25
C GLY A 102 -4.87 -11.54 -14.03
N MET A 103 -4.68 -10.32 -13.51
CA MET A 103 -3.37 -9.78 -13.14
C MET A 103 -2.71 -10.63 -12.06
N LEU A 104 -3.42 -11.01 -11.00
CA LEU A 104 -2.90 -11.86 -9.92
C LEU A 104 -2.50 -13.24 -10.43
N LEU A 105 -3.32 -13.86 -11.27
CA LEU A 105 -3.01 -15.17 -11.87
C LEU A 105 -1.73 -15.12 -12.72
N LYS A 106 -1.56 -14.07 -13.53
CA LYS A 106 -0.34 -13.89 -14.34
C LYS A 106 0.92 -13.70 -13.48
N ASN A 107 0.79 -13.10 -12.30
CA ASN A 107 1.89 -12.86 -11.38
C ASN A 107 2.10 -13.97 -10.34
N GLN A 108 1.23 -14.99 -10.28
CA GLN A 108 1.18 -15.96 -9.18
C GLN A 108 2.53 -16.60 -8.86
N LYS A 109 3.24 -17.09 -9.87
CA LYS A 109 4.54 -17.76 -9.65
C LYS A 109 5.59 -16.87 -9.01
N ILE A 110 5.63 -15.60 -9.44
CA ILE A 110 6.59 -14.62 -8.90
C ILE A 110 6.22 -14.26 -7.47
N LEU A 111 4.94 -14.03 -7.21
CA LEU A 111 4.44 -13.72 -5.87
C LEU A 111 4.69 -14.89 -4.89
N GLU A 112 4.42 -16.14 -5.30
CA GLU A 112 4.70 -17.33 -4.49
C GLU A 112 6.19 -17.48 -4.17
N SER A 113 7.06 -17.25 -5.15
CA SER A 113 8.52 -17.27 -4.95
C SER A 113 8.96 -16.20 -3.96
N LEU A 114 8.48 -14.96 -4.14
CA LEU A 114 8.75 -13.83 -3.26
C LEU A 114 8.37 -14.10 -1.81
N VAL A 115 7.14 -14.56 -1.61
CA VAL A 115 6.62 -14.90 -0.28
C VAL A 115 7.48 -15.99 0.35
N THR A 116 7.79 -17.04 -0.41
CA THR A 116 8.61 -18.17 0.09
C THR A 116 10.01 -17.71 0.49
N ASP A 117 10.66 -16.89 -0.34
CA ASP A 117 12.01 -16.41 -0.06
C ASP A 117 12.02 -15.43 1.12
N THR A 118 10.98 -14.61 1.25
CA THR A 118 10.82 -13.68 2.39
C THR A 118 10.61 -14.44 3.70
N ILE A 119 9.75 -15.48 3.70
CA ILE A 119 9.54 -16.35 4.88
C ILE A 119 10.85 -17.00 5.31
N LYS A 120 11.63 -17.54 4.36
CA LYS A 120 12.96 -18.10 4.66
C LYS A 120 13.91 -17.06 5.25
N GLY A 121 13.90 -15.83 4.67
CA GLY A 121 14.73 -14.73 5.16
C GLY A 121 14.40 -14.36 6.61
N VAL A 122 13.10 -14.24 6.93
CA VAL A 122 12.64 -13.97 8.30
C VAL A 122 13.06 -15.10 9.25
N TYR A 123 12.86 -16.36 8.85
CA TYR A 123 13.25 -17.51 9.67
C TYR A 123 14.76 -17.56 9.93
N ASN A 124 15.59 -17.32 8.91
CA ASN A 124 17.04 -17.28 9.05
C ASN A 124 17.47 -16.15 10.00
N THR A 125 16.89 -14.96 9.85
CA THR A 125 17.14 -13.83 10.77
C THR A 125 16.78 -14.21 12.20
N TYR A 126 15.63 -14.83 12.42
CA TYR A 126 15.26 -15.33 13.74
C TYR A 126 16.30 -16.30 14.29
N MET A 127 16.73 -17.29 13.50
CA MET A 127 17.73 -18.28 13.94
C MET A 127 19.09 -17.63 14.30
N ASP A 128 19.51 -16.61 13.57
CA ASP A 128 20.76 -15.91 13.80
C ASP A 128 20.76 -15.05 15.08
N PHE A 129 19.59 -14.60 15.50
CA PHE A 129 19.44 -13.62 16.59
C PHE A 129 18.65 -14.09 17.81
N LYS A 130 17.98 -15.25 17.78
CA LYS A 130 17.11 -15.72 18.88
C LYS A 130 17.78 -15.82 20.24
N ASP A 131 19.10 -16.07 20.24
CA ASP A 131 19.90 -16.17 21.48
C ASP A 131 20.60 -14.85 21.84
N LYS A 132 20.36 -13.77 21.06
CA LYS A 132 21.02 -12.47 21.20
C LYS A 132 20.08 -11.33 21.56
N VAL A 133 18.76 -11.55 21.45
CA VAL A 133 17.73 -10.56 21.73
C VAL A 133 16.69 -11.12 22.68
N ASP A 134 16.10 -10.26 23.48
CA ASP A 134 15.09 -10.68 24.48
C ASP A 134 13.74 -10.98 23.83
N ILE A 135 13.40 -10.29 22.72
CA ILE A 135 12.11 -10.44 22.06
C ILE A 135 12.17 -9.95 20.61
N PHE A 136 11.45 -10.65 19.74
CA PHE A 136 11.14 -10.15 18.40
C PHE A 136 9.78 -9.49 18.39
N HIS A 137 9.62 -8.40 17.65
CA HIS A 137 8.32 -7.78 17.50
C HIS A 137 8.05 -7.37 16.05
N VAL A 138 6.77 -7.38 15.70
CA VAL A 138 6.23 -6.79 14.48
C VAL A 138 5.65 -5.43 14.85
N SER A 139 6.19 -4.35 14.29
CA SER A 139 5.59 -3.02 14.40
C SER A 139 4.38 -2.96 13.48
N PHE A 140 3.20 -2.81 14.04
CA PHE A 140 1.94 -2.79 13.30
C PHE A 140 1.38 -1.37 13.27
N SER A 141 1.07 -0.85 12.08
CA SER A 141 0.55 0.51 11.90
C SER A 141 -0.92 0.55 11.45
N GLY A 142 -1.53 -0.61 11.17
CA GLY A 142 -2.86 -0.70 10.57
C GLY A 142 -2.88 -0.45 9.06
N GLY A 143 -1.73 -0.24 8.42
CA GLY A 143 -1.61 -0.09 6.97
C GLY A 143 -1.22 -1.39 6.27
N LYS A 144 -1.42 -1.44 4.95
CA LYS A 144 -1.18 -2.60 4.09
C LYS A 144 0.19 -3.27 4.29
N ASP A 145 1.24 -2.48 4.45
CA ASP A 145 2.61 -3.00 4.55
C ASP A 145 2.84 -3.71 5.89
N SER A 146 2.24 -3.20 6.98
CA SER A 146 2.29 -3.85 8.29
C SER A 146 1.45 -5.11 8.36
N GLU A 147 0.33 -5.18 7.62
CA GLU A 147 -0.47 -6.41 7.48
C GLU A 147 0.30 -7.51 6.76
N VAL A 148 0.93 -7.18 5.63
CA VAL A 148 1.79 -8.12 4.89
C VAL A 148 2.96 -8.57 5.75
N SER A 149 3.60 -7.66 6.49
CA SER A 149 4.70 -7.99 7.40
C SER A 149 4.25 -8.97 8.50
N LEU A 150 3.07 -8.76 9.07
CA LEU A 150 2.49 -9.66 10.07
C LEU A 150 2.18 -11.03 9.48
N ASP A 151 1.57 -11.09 8.27
CA ASP A 151 1.28 -12.36 7.57
C ASP A 151 2.57 -13.16 7.34
N ILE A 152 3.62 -12.52 6.85
CA ILE A 152 4.91 -13.19 6.61
C ILE A 152 5.53 -13.71 7.90
N VAL A 153 5.55 -12.90 8.97
CA VAL A 153 6.17 -13.31 10.24
C VAL A 153 5.41 -14.45 10.89
N GLN A 154 4.08 -14.42 10.92
CA GLN A 154 3.28 -15.50 11.51
C GLN A 154 3.39 -16.83 10.73
N ARG A 155 3.73 -16.77 9.44
CA ARG A 155 4.03 -17.97 8.62
C ARG A 155 5.47 -18.45 8.77
N ALA A 156 6.37 -17.58 9.18
CA ALA A 156 7.78 -17.88 9.33
C ALA A 156 8.14 -18.41 10.73
N LEU A 157 7.48 -17.92 11.79
CA LEU A 157 7.86 -18.14 13.18
C LEU A 157 6.72 -18.78 13.98
N PRO A 158 7.05 -19.57 15.04
CA PRO A 158 6.07 -19.98 16.03
C PRO A 158 5.44 -18.75 16.70
N HIS A 159 4.14 -18.78 16.95
CA HIS A 159 3.36 -17.62 17.39
C HIS A 159 3.75 -17.11 18.80
N ASN A 160 4.42 -17.91 19.60
CA ASN A 160 4.95 -17.53 20.92
C ASN A 160 6.33 -16.87 20.88
N GLU A 161 7.03 -16.89 19.73
CA GLU A 161 8.40 -16.39 19.57
C GLU A 161 8.46 -14.90 19.21
N PHE A 162 7.33 -14.30 18.93
CA PHE A 162 7.26 -12.86 18.64
C PHE A 162 6.00 -12.23 19.25
N VAL A 163 5.97 -10.91 19.23
CA VAL A 163 4.81 -10.12 19.63
C VAL A 163 4.48 -9.09 18.56
N VAL A 164 3.25 -8.60 18.55
CA VAL A 164 2.83 -7.48 17.71
C VAL A 164 2.67 -6.24 18.58
N VAL A 165 3.18 -5.12 18.12
CA VAL A 165 3.10 -3.85 18.84
C VAL A 165 2.52 -2.77 17.93
N PHE A 166 1.41 -2.18 18.34
CA PHE A 166 0.85 -0.97 17.75
C PHE A 166 1.15 0.24 18.64
N GLY A 167 1.74 1.27 18.07
CA GLY A 167 2.00 2.56 18.77
C GLY A 167 0.81 3.50 18.58
N ASP A 168 -0.05 3.62 19.60
CA ASP A 168 -1.20 4.53 19.55
C ASP A 168 -0.77 5.94 19.90
N THR A 169 -0.70 6.82 18.90
CA THR A 169 -0.37 8.25 19.08
C THR A 169 -1.56 9.06 19.58
N GLY A 170 -2.78 8.50 19.53
CA GLY A 170 -4.03 9.20 19.84
C GLY A 170 -4.48 10.15 18.73
N MET A 171 -3.87 10.09 17.55
CA MET A 171 -4.19 10.91 16.36
C MET A 171 -4.47 10.07 15.11
N GLU A 172 -4.68 8.79 15.26
CA GLU A 172 -4.97 7.88 14.15
C GLU A 172 -6.38 8.11 13.59
N PHE A 173 -6.56 7.83 12.31
CA PHE A 173 -7.89 7.83 11.69
C PHE A 173 -8.76 6.69 12.25
N PRO A 174 -10.10 6.85 12.26
CA PRO A 174 -11.01 5.78 12.71
C PRO A 174 -10.78 4.45 12.00
N ASP A 175 -10.49 4.47 10.70
CA ASP A 175 -10.24 3.26 9.90
C ASP A 175 -8.95 2.54 10.36
N THR A 176 -7.92 3.28 10.76
CA THR A 176 -6.71 2.70 11.37
C THR A 176 -7.05 1.95 12.64
N TYR A 177 -7.86 2.55 13.54
CA TYR A 177 -8.28 1.87 14.76
C TYR A 177 -9.11 0.61 14.47
N ASN A 178 -9.98 0.63 13.47
CA ASN A 178 -10.75 -0.54 13.05
C ASN A 178 -9.81 -1.65 12.55
N ALA A 179 -8.84 -1.34 11.70
CA ALA A 179 -7.85 -2.29 11.20
C ALA A 179 -7.02 -2.89 12.35
N VAL A 180 -6.59 -2.07 13.31
CA VAL A 180 -5.86 -2.51 14.50
C VAL A 180 -6.69 -3.45 15.35
N GLN A 181 -7.97 -3.17 15.57
CA GLN A 181 -8.85 -4.05 16.36
C GLN A 181 -9.06 -5.41 15.68
N LEU A 182 -9.27 -5.42 14.36
CA LEU A 182 -9.39 -6.66 13.59
C LEU A 182 -8.11 -7.50 13.63
N ALA A 183 -6.95 -6.85 13.45
CA ALA A 183 -5.66 -7.52 13.52
C ALA A 183 -5.40 -8.09 14.92
N LYS A 184 -5.72 -7.32 15.97
CA LYS A 184 -5.59 -7.76 17.35
C LYS A 184 -6.46 -8.99 17.63
N GLN A 185 -7.71 -8.98 17.22
CA GLN A 185 -8.61 -10.15 17.37
C GLN A 185 -8.04 -11.39 16.69
N LYS A 186 -7.60 -11.26 15.42
CA LYS A 186 -6.98 -12.39 14.67
C LYS A 186 -5.71 -12.92 15.35
N CYS A 187 -4.88 -12.02 15.89
CA CYS A 187 -3.69 -12.42 16.65
C CYS A 187 -4.07 -13.20 17.91
N GLU A 188 -5.04 -12.72 18.68
CA GLU A 188 -5.52 -13.40 19.90
C GLU A 188 -6.09 -14.78 19.59
N GLU A 189 -6.91 -14.92 18.54
CA GLU A 189 -7.44 -16.19 18.05
C GLU A 189 -6.33 -17.18 17.63
N SER A 190 -5.21 -16.65 17.13
CA SER A 190 -4.04 -17.44 16.70
C SER A 190 -3.00 -17.65 17.81
N GLY A 191 -3.22 -17.14 19.03
CA GLY A 191 -2.30 -17.24 20.15
C GLY A 191 -1.09 -16.28 20.05
N ILE A 192 -1.16 -15.25 19.21
CA ILE A 192 -0.14 -14.21 19.07
C ILE A 192 -0.43 -13.06 20.05
N ARG A 193 0.57 -12.66 20.82
CA ARG A 193 0.44 -11.53 21.76
C ARG A 193 0.44 -10.21 21.01
N PHE A 194 -0.61 -9.41 21.19
CA PHE A 194 -0.76 -8.09 20.60
C PHE A 194 -0.79 -6.99 21.68
N TYR A 195 0.11 -6.03 21.59
CA TYR A 195 0.22 -4.93 22.53
C TYR A 195 -0.11 -3.59 21.88
N ILE A 196 -0.82 -2.75 22.62
CA ILE A 196 -1.07 -1.35 22.24
C ILE A 196 -0.24 -0.48 23.18
N ALA A 197 0.79 0.15 22.65
CA ALA A 197 1.65 1.07 23.38
C ALA A 197 1.11 2.50 23.24
N LYS A 198 0.87 3.16 24.37
CA LYS A 198 0.41 4.56 24.42
C LYS A 198 1.42 5.43 25.14
N SER A 199 1.70 6.61 24.59
CA SER A 199 2.42 7.64 25.30
C SER A 199 1.52 8.28 26.37
N HIS A 200 2.11 8.66 27.50
CA HIS A 200 1.43 9.49 28.51
C HIS A 200 1.19 10.92 28.02
N LEU A 201 2.03 11.41 27.10
CA LEU A 201 1.89 12.72 26.47
C LEU A 201 1.15 12.56 25.14
N LYS A 202 0.04 13.27 25.00
CA LYS A 202 -0.63 13.38 23.69
C LYS A 202 0.18 14.31 22.79
N PRO A 203 0.23 14.08 21.48
CA PRO A 203 0.93 14.96 20.54
C PRO A 203 0.53 16.42 20.67
N ILE A 204 -0.76 16.70 20.90
CA ILE A 204 -1.28 18.06 21.07
C ILE A 204 -0.68 18.76 22.32
N ASP A 205 -0.46 18.02 23.40
CA ASP A 205 0.11 18.56 24.63
C ASP A 205 1.62 18.80 24.46
N SER A 206 2.30 17.90 23.76
CA SER A 206 3.69 18.07 23.34
C SER A 206 3.86 19.32 22.46
N TRP A 207 2.96 19.50 21.48
CA TRP A 207 2.99 20.68 20.60
C TRP A 207 2.72 21.99 21.35
N ARG A 208 1.84 21.96 22.37
CA ARG A 208 1.61 23.14 23.23
C ARG A 208 2.83 23.49 24.06
N GLN A 209 3.58 22.50 24.49
CA GLN A 209 4.76 22.69 25.34
C GLN A 209 6.02 23.03 24.55
N PHE A 210 6.25 22.38 23.40
CA PHE A 210 7.50 22.44 22.63
C PHE A 210 7.35 23.08 21.24
N GLY A 211 6.13 23.44 20.85
CA GLY A 211 5.80 23.87 19.49
C GLY A 211 5.52 22.70 18.54
N PRO A 212 4.91 22.98 17.36
CA PRO A 212 4.71 21.96 16.34
C PRO A 212 6.06 21.49 15.78
N PRO A 213 6.15 20.23 15.28
CA PRO A 213 7.37 19.74 14.69
C PRO A 213 7.78 20.66 13.53
N THR A 214 8.97 21.26 13.66
CA THR A 214 9.53 22.05 12.57
C THR A 214 10.05 21.10 11.50
N SER A 215 9.59 21.29 10.26
CA SER A 215 10.15 20.61 9.10
C SER A 215 11.57 21.13 8.85
N THR A 216 12.52 20.68 9.65
CA THR A 216 13.94 20.79 9.33
C THR A 216 14.34 19.44 8.74
N ILE A 217 14.22 19.32 7.44
CA ILE A 217 14.95 18.37 6.62
C ILE A 217 15.95 19.17 5.80
#